data_5f7a0483278bb8295c1c2f3a99cdf75b
#
_entry.id   5f7a0483278bb8295c1c2f3a99cdf75b
#
_cell.length_a   1.000
_cell.length_b   1.000
_cell.length_c   1.000
_cell.angle_alpha   90.00
_cell.angle_beta   90.00
_cell.angle_gamma   90.00
#
_symmetry.space_group_name_H-M   'P 1'
#
loop_
_entity.id
_entity.type
_entity.pdbx_description
1 polymer ?
#
loop_
_entity_poly.entity_id
_entity_poly.type
_entity_poly.pdbx_seq_one_letter_code
_entity_poly.pdbx_strand_id
1 'polypeptide(L)'
;EVSRQLQGTRIGETVEDRGVIVEDYPLLPVRRRFWEDCFRQIDAAGTHSQLRSQLRIIHDAIAKLSDRSLGAVVPGDELFDALAPEMVNTGVLLREINERIIQVGRTEGALAQRICGLVFLIGKLKREAGADIGVRATAEHIADLLIDDLAANNGKLRSDVEAMLKKLSDQGVLMPVGEEYRLQTREGSEWDREFRNRQTKLNNDDAAIQFKRDQLLYGEIDKIIRGLRIVQGAAKEPRQFI
;
A
#
# COMPACT_ATOMS: atom_id res chain seq x y z
N GLU A 1 13.00 8.47 18.74
CA GLU A 1 11.83 8.18 17.88
C GLU A 1 11.88 9.00 16.59
N VAL A 2 12.21 10.31 16.66
CA VAL A 2 12.29 11.17 15.46
C VAL A 2 13.27 10.58 14.43
N SER A 3 14.48 10.25 14.84
CA SER A 3 15.54 9.72 13.95
C SER A 3 15.23 8.34 13.36
N ARG A 4 14.27 7.64 13.94
CA ARG A 4 13.86 6.32 13.47
C ARG A 4 12.80 6.39 12.36
N GLN A 5 12.03 7.49 12.32
CA GLN A 5 10.92 7.61 11.41
C GLN A 5 11.39 7.59 9.94
N LEU A 6 10.82 6.67 9.16
CA LEU A 6 11.10 6.48 7.73
C LEU A 6 12.61 6.35 7.44
N GLN A 7 13.34 5.69 8.33
CA GLN A 7 14.77 5.44 8.15
C GLN A 7 15.02 4.64 6.87
N GLY A 8 16.06 5.01 6.12
CA GLY A 8 16.38 4.38 4.83
C GLY A 8 15.60 4.92 3.64
N THR A 9 14.64 5.82 3.85
CA THR A 9 13.96 6.56 2.77
C THR A 9 14.68 7.87 2.45
N ARG A 10 14.38 8.45 1.28
CA ARG A 10 14.96 9.76 0.87
C ARG A 10 14.45 10.93 1.70
N ILE A 11 13.33 10.77 2.41
CA ILE A 11 12.74 11.79 3.26
C ILE A 11 13.00 11.55 4.75
N GLY A 12 13.75 10.50 5.11
CA GLY A 12 14.20 10.25 6.48
C GLY A 12 14.96 11.43 7.06
N GLU A 13 15.25 11.37 8.38
CA GLU A 13 15.98 12.45 9.08
C GLU A 13 17.33 12.73 8.41
N THR A 14 17.64 14.00 8.23
CA THR A 14 18.94 14.50 7.78
C THR A 14 19.64 15.27 8.89
N VAL A 15 20.94 15.50 8.74
CA VAL A 15 21.72 16.31 9.71
C VAL A 15 21.17 17.74 9.79
N GLU A 16 20.67 18.26 8.70
CA GLU A 16 20.12 19.63 8.59
C GLU A 16 18.81 19.79 9.37
N ASP A 17 18.03 18.72 9.52
CA ASP A 17 16.77 18.74 10.28
C ASP A 17 16.94 19.16 11.73
N ARG A 18 18.13 18.93 12.32
CA ARG A 18 18.42 19.34 13.71
C ARG A 18 18.37 20.85 13.91
N GLY A 19 18.64 21.61 12.86
CA GLY A 19 18.56 23.08 12.89
C GLY A 19 17.14 23.62 12.79
N VAL A 20 16.22 22.88 12.17
CA VAL A 20 14.86 23.36 11.86
C VAL A 20 13.76 22.63 12.62
N ILE A 21 14.08 21.55 13.37
CA ILE A 21 13.08 20.73 14.05
C ILE A 21 12.22 21.53 15.05
N VAL A 22 12.78 22.56 15.68
CA VAL A 22 12.06 23.41 16.64
C VAL A 22 11.09 24.33 15.90
N GLU A 23 11.48 24.82 14.74
CA GLU A 23 10.66 25.69 13.89
C GLU A 23 9.54 24.90 13.19
N ASP A 24 9.83 23.68 12.74
CA ASP A 24 8.87 22.80 12.08
C ASP A 24 7.88 22.13 13.08
N TYR A 25 8.23 22.07 14.39
CA TYR A 25 7.34 21.47 15.39
C TYR A 25 5.96 22.17 15.44
N PRO A 26 4.87 21.39 15.50
CA PRO A 26 4.73 19.93 15.67
C PRO A 26 4.64 19.10 14.37
N LEU A 27 4.82 19.69 13.19
CA LEU A 27 4.83 18.97 11.91
C LEU A 27 6.24 18.53 11.53
N LEU A 28 6.85 17.66 12.19
CA LEU A 28 8.25 17.22 12.00
C LEU A 28 8.75 17.24 10.53
N PRO A 29 10.04 17.56 10.28
CA PRO A 29 10.59 17.69 8.90
C PRO A 29 10.31 16.49 7.99
N VAL A 30 10.41 15.27 8.53
CA VAL A 30 10.13 14.02 7.79
C VAL A 30 8.69 13.98 7.28
N ARG A 31 7.73 14.39 8.12
CA ARG A 31 6.31 14.40 7.78
C ARG A 31 5.94 15.53 6.86
N ARG A 32 6.58 16.69 7.03
CA ARG A 32 6.44 17.82 6.10
C ARG A 32 6.84 17.38 4.69
N ARG A 33 8.00 16.72 4.52
CA ARG A 33 8.44 16.20 3.23
C ARG A 33 7.49 15.15 2.66
N PHE A 34 6.93 14.27 3.50
CA PHE A 34 5.91 13.31 3.06
C PHE A 34 4.65 14.02 2.54
N TRP A 35 4.16 15.04 3.27
CA TRP A 35 3.00 15.81 2.84
C TRP A 35 3.26 16.60 1.55
N GLU A 36 4.44 17.22 1.42
CA GLU A 36 4.85 17.92 0.19
C GLU A 36 4.79 16.99 -1.03
N ASP A 37 5.27 15.75 -0.90
CA ASP A 37 5.19 14.79 -2.00
C ASP A 37 3.76 14.34 -2.27
N CYS A 38 2.94 14.12 -1.24
CA CYS A 38 1.52 13.81 -1.41
C CYS A 38 0.78 14.96 -2.14
N PHE A 39 0.97 16.21 -1.71
CA PHE A 39 0.39 17.37 -2.39
C PHE A 39 0.80 17.45 -3.86
N ARG A 40 2.08 17.25 -4.15
CA ARG A 40 2.61 17.29 -5.52
C ARG A 40 1.99 16.21 -6.41
N GLN A 41 1.72 15.00 -5.87
CA GLN A 41 1.09 13.94 -6.65
C GLN A 41 -0.41 14.16 -6.86
N ILE A 42 -1.09 14.70 -5.88
CA ILE A 42 -2.52 15.02 -5.96
C ILE A 42 -2.73 16.19 -6.91
N ASP A 43 -1.90 17.25 -6.84
CA ASP A 43 -1.96 18.41 -7.75
C ASP A 43 -1.63 18.03 -9.21
N ALA A 44 -0.72 17.09 -9.43
CA ALA A 44 -0.40 16.58 -10.77
C ALA A 44 -1.61 15.95 -11.47
N ALA A 45 -2.65 15.55 -10.73
CA ALA A 45 -3.92 15.10 -11.27
C ALA A 45 -4.86 16.25 -11.70
N GLY A 46 -4.42 17.52 -11.65
CA GLY A 46 -5.18 18.67 -12.15
C GLY A 46 -6.13 19.31 -11.14
N THR A 47 -5.88 19.13 -9.86
CA THR A 47 -6.77 19.61 -8.79
C THR A 47 -6.52 21.04 -8.34
N HIS A 48 -5.54 21.75 -8.90
CA HIS A 48 -5.22 23.15 -8.53
C HIS A 48 -5.26 23.43 -7.01
N SER A 49 -4.67 22.55 -6.21
CA SER A 49 -4.49 22.77 -4.78
C SER A 49 -3.55 23.98 -4.62
N GLN A 50 -4.16 25.15 -4.49
CA GLN A 50 -3.42 26.39 -4.36
C GLN A 50 -2.60 26.35 -3.06
N LEU A 51 -1.42 26.94 -3.05
CA LEU A 51 -0.56 27.08 -1.86
C LEU A 51 -1.36 27.51 -0.61
N ARG A 52 -2.38 28.36 -0.79
CA ARG A 52 -3.30 28.78 0.28
C ARG A 52 -4.05 27.57 0.91
N SER A 53 -4.50 26.61 0.12
CA SER A 53 -5.19 25.41 0.63
C SER A 53 -4.23 24.50 1.39
N GLN A 54 -3.01 24.34 0.90
CA GLN A 54 -1.96 23.56 1.58
C GLN A 54 -1.60 24.20 2.92
N LEU A 55 -1.38 25.53 2.95
CA LEU A 55 -1.09 26.27 4.19
C LEU A 55 -2.26 26.18 5.18
N ARG A 56 -3.50 26.22 4.72
CA ARG A 56 -4.67 26.04 5.59
C ARG A 56 -4.70 24.64 6.20
N ILE A 57 -4.46 23.61 5.41
CA ILE A 57 -4.43 22.23 5.91
C ILE A 57 -3.35 22.06 7.00
N ILE A 58 -2.16 22.58 6.76
CA ILE A 58 -1.05 22.56 7.74
C ILE A 58 -1.46 23.32 9.00
N HIS A 59 -2.01 24.54 8.85
CA HIS A 59 -2.46 25.34 9.98
C HIS A 59 -3.53 24.60 10.81
N ASP A 60 -4.54 24.04 10.16
CA ASP A 60 -5.64 23.35 10.83
C ASP A 60 -5.15 22.09 11.57
N ALA A 61 -4.20 21.34 10.98
CA ALA A 61 -3.58 20.19 11.63
C ALA A 61 -2.76 20.58 12.87
N ILE A 62 -2.00 21.67 12.80
CA ILE A 62 -1.24 22.20 13.94
C ILE A 62 -2.18 22.74 15.03
N ALA A 63 -3.23 23.46 14.65
CA ALA A 63 -4.21 24.03 15.59
C ALA A 63 -4.91 22.95 16.43
N LYS A 64 -5.13 21.75 15.89
CA LYS A 64 -5.69 20.61 16.65
C LYS A 64 -4.82 20.15 17.83
N LEU A 65 -3.54 20.50 17.78
CA LEU A 65 -2.57 20.11 18.82
C LEU A 65 -2.27 21.22 19.84
N SER A 66 -2.91 22.40 19.72
CA SER A 66 -2.61 23.58 20.55
C SER A 66 -2.73 23.33 22.05
N ASP A 67 -3.67 22.47 22.44
CA ASP A 67 -3.93 22.13 23.85
C ASP A 67 -3.29 20.80 24.30
N ARG A 68 -2.48 20.19 23.42
CA ARG A 68 -1.78 18.94 23.72
C ARG A 68 -0.45 19.20 24.42
N SER A 69 0.00 18.22 25.21
CA SER A 69 1.31 18.28 25.87
C SER A 69 2.47 18.28 24.89
N LEU A 70 3.62 18.79 25.31
CA LEU A 70 4.87 18.70 24.55
C LEU A 70 5.19 17.23 24.26
N GLY A 71 5.49 16.94 23.00
CA GLY A 71 5.67 15.56 22.48
C GLY A 71 4.58 15.17 21.49
N ALA A 72 3.40 15.80 21.55
CA ALA A 72 2.37 15.63 20.54
C ALA A 72 2.85 16.18 19.19
N VAL A 73 2.65 15.41 18.12
CA VAL A 73 3.11 15.76 16.76
C VAL A 73 2.00 15.48 15.75
N VAL A 74 1.98 16.22 14.67
CA VAL A 74 1.03 16.00 13.58
C VAL A 74 1.33 14.66 12.92
N PRO A 75 0.38 13.69 12.93
CA PRO A 75 0.60 12.41 12.25
C PRO A 75 0.46 12.54 10.74
N GLY A 76 1.10 11.62 10.01
CA GLY A 76 1.13 11.67 8.54
C GLY A 76 -0.23 11.47 7.88
N ASP A 77 -1.12 10.71 8.52
CA ASP A 77 -2.47 10.37 8.05
C ASP A 77 -3.47 11.51 8.12
N GLU A 78 -3.23 12.52 8.96
CA GLU A 78 -4.09 13.71 9.08
C GLU A 78 -4.34 14.38 7.72
N LEU A 79 -3.40 14.27 6.81
CA LEU A 79 -3.51 14.77 5.45
C LEU A 79 -4.64 14.11 4.64
N PHE A 80 -4.90 12.81 4.88
CA PHE A 80 -5.95 12.09 4.15
C PHE A 80 -7.33 12.69 4.42
N ASP A 81 -7.67 12.88 5.69
CA ASP A 81 -8.98 13.40 6.08
C ASP A 81 -9.20 14.83 5.54
N ALA A 82 -8.14 15.64 5.52
CA ALA A 82 -8.19 17.00 4.98
C ALA A 82 -8.39 17.04 3.46
N LEU A 83 -7.84 16.07 2.71
CA LEU A 83 -7.87 16.03 1.26
C LEU A 83 -8.98 15.14 0.68
N ALA A 84 -9.54 14.22 1.46
CA ALA A 84 -10.51 13.23 0.96
C ALA A 84 -11.69 13.84 0.19
N PRO A 85 -12.34 14.94 0.65
CA PRO A 85 -13.45 15.55 -0.09
C PRO A 85 -13.02 16.07 -1.47
N GLU A 86 -11.86 16.70 -1.57
CA GLU A 86 -11.33 17.23 -2.82
C GLU A 86 -10.91 16.09 -3.76
N MET A 87 -10.22 15.08 -3.24
CA MET A 87 -9.82 13.91 -4.01
C MET A 87 -11.01 13.13 -4.58
N VAL A 88 -12.13 13.06 -3.85
CA VAL A 88 -13.38 12.45 -4.35
C VAL A 88 -13.99 13.30 -5.46
N ASN A 89 -14.04 14.62 -5.29
CA ASN A 89 -14.61 15.53 -6.29
C ASN A 89 -13.82 15.52 -7.60
N THR A 90 -12.52 15.34 -7.54
CA THR A 90 -11.62 15.31 -8.70
C THR A 90 -11.43 13.91 -9.29
N GLY A 91 -11.98 12.87 -8.65
CA GLY A 91 -11.84 11.48 -9.08
C GLY A 91 -10.48 10.83 -8.76
N VAL A 92 -9.59 11.52 -8.05
CA VAL A 92 -8.32 10.95 -7.56
C VAL A 92 -8.58 9.83 -6.56
N LEU A 93 -9.59 10.00 -5.71
CA LEU A 93 -10.11 9.01 -4.78
C LEU A 93 -11.50 8.59 -5.26
N LEU A 94 -11.67 7.33 -5.65
CA LEU A 94 -12.97 6.81 -6.01
C LEU A 94 -13.92 6.87 -4.81
N ARG A 95 -15.16 7.29 -5.03
CA ARG A 95 -16.18 7.38 -3.96
C ARG A 95 -16.36 6.06 -3.22
N GLU A 96 -16.38 4.95 -3.94
CA GLU A 96 -16.49 3.60 -3.36
C GLU A 96 -15.35 3.29 -2.38
N ILE A 97 -14.11 3.67 -2.71
CA ILE A 97 -12.94 3.47 -1.85
C ILE A 97 -13.08 4.35 -0.60
N ASN A 98 -13.49 5.60 -0.76
CA ASN A 98 -13.70 6.51 0.37
C ASN A 98 -14.78 6.00 1.33
N GLU A 99 -15.93 5.57 0.80
CA GLU A 99 -17.01 4.98 1.58
C GLU A 99 -16.55 3.71 2.32
N ARG A 100 -15.74 2.89 1.68
CA ARG A 100 -15.16 1.70 2.31
C ARG A 100 -14.22 2.05 3.45
N ILE A 101 -13.34 3.06 3.29
CA ILE A 101 -12.47 3.54 4.36
C ILE A 101 -13.28 4.02 5.56
N ILE A 102 -14.32 4.83 5.31
CA ILE A 102 -15.23 5.32 6.37
C ILE A 102 -15.96 4.14 7.05
N GLN A 103 -16.43 3.18 6.28
CA GLN A 103 -17.09 1.99 6.83
C GLN A 103 -16.16 1.17 7.70
N VAL A 104 -14.91 0.95 7.27
CA VAL A 104 -13.87 0.28 8.06
C VAL A 104 -13.63 1.03 9.38
N GLY A 105 -13.60 2.35 9.36
CA GLY A 105 -13.49 3.16 10.57
C GLY A 105 -14.63 2.93 11.56
N ARG A 106 -15.85 2.72 11.06
CA ARG A 106 -17.04 2.46 11.90
C ARG A 106 -17.06 1.05 12.49
N THR A 107 -16.57 0.05 11.75
CA THR A 107 -16.62 -1.36 12.18
C THR A 107 -15.38 -1.79 12.96
N GLU A 108 -14.21 -1.32 12.57
CA GLU A 108 -12.90 -1.75 13.10
C GLU A 108 -12.23 -0.69 13.97
N GLY A 109 -12.74 0.54 13.95
CA GLY A 109 -12.25 1.65 14.76
C GLY A 109 -11.33 2.62 14.02
N ALA A 110 -11.00 3.72 14.71
CA ALA A 110 -10.23 4.83 14.14
C ALA A 110 -8.86 4.43 13.59
N LEU A 111 -8.15 3.51 14.26
CA LEU A 111 -6.83 3.05 13.79
C LEU A 111 -6.91 2.41 12.40
N ALA A 112 -7.94 1.60 12.16
CA ALA A 112 -8.15 0.96 10.87
C ALA A 112 -8.42 1.98 9.75
N GLN A 113 -9.22 3.02 10.02
CA GLN A 113 -9.46 4.11 9.08
C GLN A 113 -8.17 4.86 8.74
N ARG A 114 -7.40 5.24 9.77
CA ARG A 114 -6.11 5.93 9.62
C ARG A 114 -5.12 5.12 8.78
N ILE A 115 -5.01 3.81 9.04
CA ILE A 115 -4.17 2.90 8.23
C ILE A 115 -4.62 2.90 6.77
N CYS A 116 -5.91 2.73 6.50
CA CYS A 116 -6.43 2.73 5.12
C CYS A 116 -6.18 4.05 4.40
N GLY A 117 -6.34 5.20 5.09
CA GLY A 117 -6.03 6.52 4.56
C GLY A 117 -4.54 6.66 4.17
N LEU A 118 -3.63 6.20 5.05
CA LEU A 118 -2.19 6.20 4.74
C LEU A 118 -1.82 5.27 3.59
N VAL A 119 -2.37 4.05 3.57
CA VAL A 119 -2.14 3.10 2.45
C VAL A 119 -2.57 3.73 1.13
N PHE A 120 -3.68 4.48 1.13
CA PHE A 120 -4.12 5.22 -0.06
C PHE A 120 -3.11 6.31 -0.45
N LEU A 121 -2.70 7.19 0.47
CA LEU A 121 -1.75 8.27 0.20
C LEU A 121 -0.41 7.73 -0.31
N ILE A 122 0.15 6.73 0.35
CA ILE A 122 1.41 6.08 -0.05
C ILE A 122 1.28 5.45 -1.43
N GLY A 123 0.10 4.88 -1.74
CA GLY A 123 -0.19 4.30 -3.05
C GLY A 123 -0.22 5.31 -4.20
N LYS A 124 -0.32 6.62 -3.90
CA LYS A 124 -0.27 7.72 -4.89
C LYS A 124 1.14 8.24 -5.15
N LEU A 125 2.10 7.93 -4.29
CA LEU A 125 3.48 8.38 -4.46
C LEU A 125 4.11 7.79 -5.72
N LYS A 126 4.97 8.57 -6.38
CA LYS A 126 5.71 8.11 -7.55
C LYS A 126 6.74 7.05 -7.17
N ARG A 127 6.88 6.07 -8.05
CA ARG A 127 7.85 4.97 -7.92
C ARG A 127 8.91 4.97 -9.02
N GLU A 128 8.93 6.02 -9.83
CA GLU A 128 9.90 6.18 -10.92
C GLU A 128 11.28 6.56 -10.37
N ALA A 129 12.32 6.09 -11.02
CA ALA A 129 13.70 6.43 -10.67
C ALA A 129 13.87 7.97 -10.63
N GLY A 130 14.42 8.48 -9.53
CA GLY A 130 14.63 9.92 -9.31
C GLY A 130 13.46 10.64 -8.62
N ALA A 131 12.22 10.19 -8.77
CA ALA A 131 11.04 10.74 -8.08
C ALA A 131 10.59 9.90 -6.89
N ASP A 132 11.05 8.67 -6.77
CA ASP A 132 10.74 7.77 -5.68
C ASP A 132 11.39 8.24 -4.37
N ILE A 133 10.58 8.53 -3.37
CA ILE A 133 11.04 8.93 -2.03
C ILE A 133 11.35 7.74 -1.11
N GLY A 134 11.10 6.50 -1.57
CA GLY A 134 11.37 5.28 -0.80
C GLY A 134 10.31 4.90 0.22
N VAL A 135 9.26 5.70 0.41
CA VAL A 135 8.16 5.37 1.34
C VAL A 135 7.29 4.28 0.72
N ARG A 136 7.01 3.25 1.52
CA ARG A 136 6.21 2.08 1.14
C ARG A 136 5.11 1.84 2.17
N ALA A 137 4.02 1.24 1.74
CA ALA A 137 2.92 0.87 2.64
C ALA A 137 3.25 -0.41 3.42
N THR A 138 4.40 -0.43 4.10
CA THR A 138 4.82 -1.49 5.03
C THR A 138 4.30 -1.22 6.43
N ALA A 139 4.24 -2.23 7.29
CA ALA A 139 3.83 -2.06 8.68
C ALA A 139 4.70 -1.02 9.42
N GLU A 140 6.02 -1.01 9.15
CA GLU A 140 6.97 -0.09 9.76
C GLU A 140 6.70 1.37 9.35
N HIS A 141 6.65 1.66 8.03
CA HIS A 141 6.43 3.03 7.55
C HIS A 141 5.04 3.56 7.91
N ILE A 142 4.01 2.69 7.89
CA ILE A 142 2.67 3.06 8.33
C ILE A 142 2.68 3.42 9.81
N ALA A 143 3.31 2.61 10.66
CA ALA A 143 3.40 2.89 12.08
C ALA A 143 4.17 4.19 12.35
N ASP A 144 5.28 4.42 11.65
CA ASP A 144 6.06 5.67 11.76
C ASP A 144 5.23 6.90 11.47
N LEU A 145 4.42 6.86 10.41
CA LEU A 145 3.55 7.97 10.01
C LEU A 145 2.34 8.16 10.94
N LEU A 146 1.90 7.11 11.65
CA LEU A 146 0.77 7.16 12.58
C LEU A 146 1.11 7.70 13.96
N ILE A 147 2.39 7.79 14.34
CA ILE A 147 2.82 8.31 15.64
C ILE A 147 2.29 9.75 15.80
N ASP A 148 1.52 9.99 16.85
CA ASP A 148 0.95 11.29 17.20
C ASP A 148 1.47 11.84 18.54
N ASP A 149 2.28 11.05 19.26
CA ASP A 149 2.97 11.47 20.48
C ASP A 149 4.34 10.78 20.56
N LEU A 150 5.41 11.57 20.59
CA LEU A 150 6.80 11.08 20.70
C LEU A 150 7.13 10.55 22.09
N ALA A 151 6.40 10.98 23.12
CA ALA A 151 6.58 10.55 24.50
C ALA A 151 5.81 9.28 24.85
N ALA A 152 4.86 8.87 23.99
CA ALA A 152 4.03 7.68 24.19
C ALA A 152 4.83 6.38 23.96
N ASN A 153 4.23 5.26 24.40
CA ASN A 153 4.76 3.92 24.11
C ASN A 153 4.49 3.51 22.66
N ASN A 154 5.32 3.99 21.74
CA ASN A 154 5.19 3.73 20.31
C ASN A 154 5.42 2.25 19.91
N GLY A 155 6.00 1.43 20.78
CA GLY A 155 6.10 -0.01 20.59
C GLY A 155 4.74 -0.70 20.56
N LYS A 156 3.80 -0.25 21.41
CA LYS A 156 2.43 -0.75 21.40
C LYS A 156 1.72 -0.35 20.08
N LEU A 157 1.84 0.90 19.65
CA LEU A 157 1.26 1.35 18.39
C LEU A 157 1.76 0.50 17.21
N ARG A 158 3.06 0.18 17.14
CA ARG A 158 3.62 -0.67 16.08
C ARG A 158 3.00 -2.07 16.07
N SER A 159 2.87 -2.69 17.24
CA SER A 159 2.21 -4.00 17.37
C SER A 159 0.72 -3.95 16.98
N ASP A 160 0.01 -2.90 17.41
CA ASP A 160 -1.40 -2.70 17.06
C ASP A 160 -1.58 -2.48 15.55
N VAL A 161 -0.66 -1.77 14.89
CA VAL A 161 -0.66 -1.57 13.44
C VAL A 161 -0.44 -2.89 12.71
N GLU A 162 0.52 -3.70 13.10
CA GLU A 162 0.76 -5.02 12.49
C GLU A 162 -0.46 -5.93 12.61
N ALA A 163 -1.05 -6.00 13.81
CA ALA A 163 -2.24 -6.80 14.05
C ALA A 163 -3.44 -6.31 13.21
N MET A 164 -3.61 -4.99 13.10
CA MET A 164 -4.68 -4.40 12.32
C MET A 164 -4.49 -4.61 10.81
N LEU A 165 -3.27 -4.48 10.28
CA LEU A 165 -2.95 -4.76 8.89
C LEU A 165 -3.29 -6.20 8.51
N LYS A 166 -2.92 -7.16 9.38
CA LYS A 166 -3.27 -8.57 9.19
C LYS A 166 -4.79 -8.76 9.18
N LYS A 167 -5.50 -8.19 10.15
CA LYS A 167 -6.96 -8.27 10.24
C LYS A 167 -7.64 -7.71 9.00
N LEU A 168 -7.22 -6.53 8.53
CA LEU A 168 -7.76 -5.90 7.32
C LEU A 168 -7.46 -6.70 6.05
N SER A 169 -6.33 -7.41 6.03
CA SER A 169 -6.00 -8.32 4.93
C SER A 169 -6.87 -9.59 4.94
N ASP A 170 -7.12 -10.17 6.11
CA ASP A 170 -7.99 -11.33 6.25
C ASP A 170 -9.43 -11.01 5.86
N GLN A 171 -9.88 -9.77 6.08
CA GLN A 171 -11.19 -9.26 5.69
C GLN A 171 -11.27 -8.82 4.21
N GLY A 172 -10.16 -8.87 3.45
CA GLY A 172 -10.09 -8.45 2.06
C GLY A 172 -10.29 -6.94 1.88
N VAL A 173 -9.99 -6.12 2.88
CA VAL A 173 -9.93 -4.66 2.79
C VAL A 173 -8.58 -4.25 2.18
N LEU A 174 -7.53 -4.89 2.64
CA LEU A 174 -6.17 -4.73 2.14
C LEU A 174 -5.70 -6.00 1.45
N MET A 175 -4.82 -5.86 0.48
CA MET A 175 -4.12 -6.95 -0.19
C MET A 175 -2.62 -6.83 0.09
N PRO A 176 -1.98 -7.85 0.66
CA PRO A 176 -0.52 -7.88 0.77
C PRO A 176 0.10 -8.13 -0.61
N VAL A 177 1.09 -7.33 -0.98
CA VAL A 177 1.88 -7.45 -2.20
C VAL A 177 3.36 -7.39 -1.81
N GLY A 178 3.99 -8.54 -1.60
CA GLY A 178 5.30 -8.61 -0.95
C GLY A 178 5.17 -8.14 0.50
N GLU A 179 5.97 -7.14 0.89
CA GLU A 179 5.94 -6.53 2.22
C GLU A 179 4.99 -5.32 2.32
N GLU A 180 4.38 -4.92 1.20
CA GLU A 180 3.49 -3.77 1.14
C GLU A 180 2.02 -4.16 1.19
N TYR A 181 1.17 -3.21 1.61
CA TYR A 181 -0.27 -3.34 1.59
C TYR A 181 -0.90 -2.38 0.57
N ARG A 182 -1.98 -2.82 -0.06
CA ARG A 182 -2.77 -2.02 -1.01
C ARG A 182 -4.24 -2.12 -0.68
N LEU A 183 -4.97 -1.02 -0.87
CA LEU A 183 -6.42 -1.05 -0.80
C LEU A 183 -6.99 -1.89 -1.94
N GLN A 184 -7.93 -2.77 -1.61
CA GLN A 184 -8.66 -3.55 -2.60
C GLN A 184 -9.94 -2.85 -3.00
N THR A 185 -10.24 -2.88 -4.30
CA THR A 185 -11.59 -2.62 -4.81
C THR A 185 -12.51 -3.79 -4.43
N ARG A 186 -13.82 -3.58 -4.50
CA ARG A 186 -14.81 -4.64 -4.26
C ARG A 186 -14.60 -5.84 -5.20
N GLU A 187 -14.41 -5.54 -6.47
CA GLU A 187 -14.12 -6.55 -7.50
C GLU A 187 -12.81 -7.31 -7.20
N GLY A 188 -11.73 -6.58 -6.85
CA GLY A 188 -10.46 -7.20 -6.47
C GLY A 188 -10.59 -8.14 -5.27
N SER A 189 -11.41 -7.77 -4.27
CA SER A 189 -11.67 -8.60 -3.09
C SER A 189 -12.48 -9.86 -3.42
N GLU A 190 -13.45 -9.77 -4.35
CA GLU A 190 -14.22 -10.92 -4.83
C GLU A 190 -13.33 -11.89 -5.61
N TRP A 191 -12.45 -11.36 -6.48
CA TRP A 191 -11.45 -12.16 -7.19
C TRP A 191 -10.48 -12.89 -6.26
N ASP A 192 -9.93 -12.19 -5.26
CA ASP A 192 -9.00 -12.79 -4.29
C ASP A 192 -9.68 -13.90 -3.47
N ARG A 193 -10.93 -13.67 -3.04
CA ARG A 193 -11.71 -14.68 -2.33
C ARG A 193 -11.95 -15.93 -3.19
N GLU A 194 -12.34 -15.75 -4.44
CA GLU A 194 -12.56 -16.86 -5.36
C GLU A 194 -11.26 -17.60 -5.67
N PHE A 195 -10.16 -16.87 -5.86
CA PHE A 195 -8.83 -17.46 -6.04
C PHE A 195 -8.42 -18.33 -4.84
N ARG A 196 -8.54 -17.80 -3.61
CA ARG A 196 -8.22 -18.56 -2.38
C ARG A 196 -9.11 -19.78 -2.24
N ASN A 197 -10.39 -19.66 -2.54
CA ASN A 197 -11.31 -20.79 -2.52
C ASN A 197 -10.89 -21.90 -3.50
N ARG A 198 -10.50 -21.52 -4.71
CA ARG A 198 -10.01 -22.49 -5.73
C ARG A 198 -8.67 -23.07 -5.31
N GLN A 199 -7.76 -22.27 -4.79
CA GLN A 199 -6.48 -22.74 -4.29
C GLN A 199 -6.64 -23.75 -3.15
N THR A 200 -7.53 -23.46 -2.20
CA THR A 200 -7.82 -24.40 -1.09
C THR A 200 -8.42 -25.70 -1.58
N LYS A 201 -9.36 -25.64 -2.54
CA LYS A 201 -9.92 -26.85 -3.15
C LYS A 201 -8.86 -27.69 -3.85
N LEU A 202 -7.98 -27.03 -4.63
CA LEU A 202 -6.87 -27.74 -5.30
C LEU A 202 -5.87 -28.32 -4.30
N ASN A 203 -5.46 -27.58 -3.27
CA ASN A 203 -4.51 -28.04 -2.28
C ASN A 203 -5.02 -29.25 -1.46
N ASN A 204 -6.33 -29.43 -1.40
CA ASN A 204 -6.98 -30.57 -0.73
C ASN A 204 -7.35 -31.72 -1.68
N ASP A 205 -7.02 -31.61 -2.96
CA ASP A 205 -7.34 -32.62 -3.98
C ASP A 205 -6.08 -33.03 -4.76
N ASP A 206 -5.28 -33.90 -4.13
CA ASP A 206 -4.07 -34.44 -4.73
C ASP A 206 -4.33 -35.14 -6.06
N ALA A 207 -5.50 -35.81 -6.20
CA ALA A 207 -5.87 -36.51 -7.42
C ALA A 207 -6.10 -35.54 -8.57
N ALA A 208 -6.77 -34.39 -8.33
CA ALA A 208 -6.97 -33.33 -9.33
C ALA A 208 -5.63 -32.68 -9.74
N ILE A 209 -4.73 -32.46 -8.80
CA ILE A 209 -3.39 -31.93 -9.07
C ILE A 209 -2.63 -32.91 -9.96
N GLN A 210 -2.63 -34.19 -9.60
CA GLN A 210 -1.93 -35.23 -10.36
C GLN A 210 -2.49 -35.38 -11.77
N PHE A 211 -3.81 -35.44 -11.91
CA PHE A 211 -4.48 -35.46 -13.20
C PHE A 211 -4.11 -34.26 -14.09
N LYS A 212 -4.12 -33.05 -13.52
CA LYS A 212 -3.77 -31.83 -14.27
C LYS A 212 -2.31 -31.81 -14.69
N ARG A 213 -1.42 -32.25 -13.79
CA ARG A 213 0.01 -32.38 -14.12
C ARG A 213 0.25 -33.38 -15.25
N ASP A 214 -0.40 -34.53 -15.19
CA ASP A 214 -0.29 -35.57 -16.22
C ASP A 214 -0.85 -35.06 -17.55
N GLN A 215 -1.98 -34.37 -17.55
CA GLN A 215 -2.56 -33.74 -18.75
C GLN A 215 -1.60 -32.75 -19.41
N LEU A 216 -0.93 -31.88 -18.61
CA LEU A 216 0.05 -30.94 -19.11
C LEU A 216 1.31 -31.65 -19.65
N LEU A 217 1.78 -32.66 -18.93
CA LEU A 217 2.93 -33.46 -19.34
C LEU A 217 2.68 -34.18 -20.66
N TYR A 218 1.54 -34.87 -20.78
CA TYR A 218 1.16 -35.53 -22.05
C TYR A 218 1.01 -34.52 -23.21
N GLY A 219 0.46 -33.35 -22.94
CA GLY A 219 0.35 -32.28 -23.95
C GLY A 219 1.70 -31.79 -24.47
N GLU A 220 2.68 -31.65 -23.59
CA GLU A 220 4.06 -31.27 -23.99
C GLU A 220 4.79 -32.41 -24.70
N ILE A 221 4.64 -33.64 -24.23
CA ILE A 221 5.22 -34.84 -24.91
C ILE A 221 4.65 -34.98 -26.32
N ASP A 222 3.34 -34.81 -26.49
CA ASP A 222 2.69 -34.89 -27.81
C ASP A 222 3.20 -33.82 -28.78
N LYS A 223 3.40 -32.56 -28.28
CA LYS A 223 4.02 -31.49 -29.08
C LYS A 223 5.43 -31.85 -29.53
N ILE A 224 6.25 -32.39 -28.62
CA ILE A 224 7.63 -32.82 -28.92
C ILE A 224 7.61 -33.92 -29.97
N ILE A 225 6.77 -34.95 -29.78
CA ILE A 225 6.67 -36.11 -30.69
C ILE A 225 6.23 -35.65 -32.08
N ARG A 226 5.23 -34.80 -32.18
CA ARG A 226 4.78 -34.23 -33.47
C ARG A 226 5.82 -33.34 -34.16
N GLY A 227 6.71 -32.73 -33.39
CA GLY A 227 7.84 -31.95 -33.89
C GLY A 227 9.02 -32.78 -34.40
N LEU A 228 9.10 -34.07 -34.01
CA LEU A 228 10.19 -34.95 -34.41
C LEU A 228 10.01 -35.42 -35.88
N ARG A 229 10.93 -35.02 -36.74
CA ARG A 229 11.09 -35.55 -38.11
C ARG A 229 12.03 -36.73 -38.11
N ILE A 230 11.49 -37.90 -37.88
CA ILE A 230 12.28 -39.14 -37.99
C ILE A 230 12.13 -39.67 -39.41
N VAL A 231 13.27 -39.89 -40.08
CA VAL A 231 13.33 -40.44 -41.43
C VAL A 231 13.97 -41.83 -41.38
N GLN A 232 13.41 -42.78 -42.09
CA GLN A 232 13.91 -44.16 -42.14
C GLN A 232 14.65 -44.45 -43.41
N GLY A 233 15.84 -45.08 -43.25
CA GLY A 233 16.62 -45.69 -44.33
C GLY A 233 17.15 -44.74 -45.39
N ALA A 234 17.61 -45.29 -46.49
CA ALA A 234 18.18 -44.51 -47.61
C ALA A 234 17.15 -43.67 -48.39
N ALA A 235 15.85 -44.06 -48.29
CA ALA A 235 14.73 -43.33 -48.97
C ALA A 235 14.34 -42.03 -48.23
N LYS A 236 14.80 -41.79 -47.00
CA LYS A 236 14.47 -40.63 -46.16
C LYS A 236 12.97 -40.32 -46.02
N GLU A 237 12.12 -41.35 -46.02
CA GLU A 237 10.69 -41.16 -45.85
C GLU A 237 10.35 -40.79 -44.40
N PRO A 238 9.55 -39.74 -44.19
CA PRO A 238 9.14 -39.33 -42.84
C PRO A 238 8.19 -40.36 -42.22
N ARG A 239 8.45 -40.73 -40.97
CA ARG A 239 7.54 -41.58 -40.14
C ARG A 239 6.70 -40.69 -39.25
N GLN A 240 5.42 -40.97 -39.20
CA GLN A 240 4.50 -40.39 -38.21
C GLN A 240 4.36 -41.36 -37.02
N PHE A 241 4.44 -40.81 -35.82
CA PHE A 241 4.05 -41.51 -34.60
C PHE A 241 2.52 -41.46 -34.46
N ILE A 242 1.93 -42.60 -34.25
CA ILE A 242 0.51 -42.77 -33.95
C ILE A 242 0.36 -43.02 -32.45
#